data_987389ded4d4a1897525d9c3bc603d8e
#
_entry.id   987389ded4d4a1897525d9c3bc603d8e
#
_cell.length_a   1.000
_cell.length_b   1.000
_cell.length_c   1.000
_cell.angle_alpha   90.00
_cell.angle_beta   90.00
_cell.angle_gamma   90.00
#
_symmetry.space_group_name_H-M   'P 1'
#
loop_
_entity.id
_entity.type
_entity.pdbx_description
1 polymer ?
#
loop_
_entity_poly.entity_id
_entity_poly.type
_entity_poly.pdbx_seq_one_letter_code
_entity_poly.pdbx_strand_id
1 'polypeptide(L)'
;MSAAAAAAVTRQDLSDFVVHESRLLDAKRYEEWNALFTLDAIYWVPLVPDQPDGINHTSHLYEDKLLRDLRIARLKSPRAFSQQPPSRCHHLLQTPTVESFDEAANRFVVRTQFHYTESQGDELQFYVGTFFHHLSLQDGALRMTLKRVNLLNCDAALPAVQLFI
;
A
#
# COMPACT_ATOMS: atom_id res chain seq x y z
N MET A 1 -22.31 -15.02 30.13
CA MET A 1 -21.46 -15.22 28.95
C MET A 1 -20.55 -13.98 28.84
N SER A 2 -19.28 -14.13 29.16
CA SER A 2 -18.32 -13.01 29.13
C SER A 2 -18.03 -12.70 27.67
N ALA A 3 -18.39 -11.51 27.18
CA ALA A 3 -17.83 -10.97 25.95
C ALA A 3 -16.33 -10.80 26.23
N ALA A 4 -15.50 -11.57 25.55
CA ALA A 4 -14.07 -11.34 25.58
C ALA A 4 -13.85 -9.90 25.11
N ALA A 5 -13.29 -9.05 25.99
CA ALA A 5 -12.92 -7.70 25.62
C ALA A 5 -11.95 -7.83 24.43
N ALA A 6 -12.31 -7.22 23.31
CA ALA A 6 -11.40 -7.15 22.16
C ALA A 6 -10.11 -6.50 22.67
N ALA A 7 -8.98 -7.16 22.44
CA ALA A 7 -7.70 -6.61 22.85
C ALA A 7 -7.50 -5.24 22.18
N ALA A 8 -7.09 -4.25 22.96
CA ALA A 8 -6.81 -2.92 22.46
C ALA A 8 -5.67 -2.98 21.44
N VAL A 9 -5.78 -2.23 20.35
CA VAL A 9 -4.72 -2.10 19.35
C VAL A 9 -3.48 -1.49 19.98
N THR A 10 -2.32 -2.06 19.71
CA THR A 10 -1.04 -1.55 20.16
C THR A 10 -0.26 -0.88 19.01
N ARG A 11 0.72 -0.05 19.37
CA ARG A 11 1.63 0.52 18.36
C ARG A 11 2.43 -0.56 17.62
N GLN A 12 2.71 -1.68 18.29
CA GLN A 12 3.39 -2.82 17.67
C GLN A 12 2.49 -3.48 16.61
N ASP A 13 1.20 -3.64 16.88
CA ASP A 13 0.26 -4.20 15.91
C ASP A 13 0.21 -3.37 14.62
N LEU A 14 0.29 -2.04 14.74
CA LEU A 14 0.33 -1.14 13.59
C LEU A 14 1.62 -1.31 12.78
N SER A 15 2.75 -1.44 13.45
CA SER A 15 4.05 -1.68 12.78
C SER A 15 4.08 -3.04 12.10
N ASP A 16 3.60 -4.07 12.77
CA ASP A 16 3.53 -5.43 12.23
C ASP A 16 2.59 -5.51 11.02
N PHE A 17 1.50 -4.74 11.04
CA PHE A 17 0.59 -4.63 9.89
C PHE A 17 1.32 -4.13 8.63
N VAL A 18 2.13 -3.07 8.74
CA VAL A 18 2.87 -2.51 7.60
C VAL A 18 3.88 -3.53 7.05
N VAL A 19 4.59 -4.23 7.94
CA VAL A 19 5.54 -5.29 7.53
C VAL A 19 4.81 -6.45 6.86
N HIS A 20 3.68 -6.87 7.40
CA HIS A 20 2.87 -7.94 6.81
C HIS A 20 2.35 -7.54 5.42
N GLU A 21 1.85 -6.32 5.26
CA GLU A 21 1.35 -5.78 4.01
C GLU A 21 2.41 -5.85 2.90
N SER A 22 3.63 -5.39 3.16
CA SER A 22 4.72 -5.44 2.17
C SER A 22 5.13 -6.87 1.81
N ARG A 23 5.08 -7.81 2.76
CA ARG A 23 5.36 -9.23 2.49
C ARG A 23 4.32 -9.87 1.56
N LEU A 24 3.05 -9.48 1.68
CA LEU A 24 2.01 -9.94 0.76
C LEU A 24 2.28 -9.48 -0.67
N LEU A 25 2.70 -8.22 -0.84
CA LEU A 25 3.07 -7.69 -2.15
C LEU A 25 4.31 -8.38 -2.74
N ASP A 26 5.35 -8.57 -1.95
CA ASP A 26 6.58 -9.26 -2.39
C ASP A 26 6.30 -10.72 -2.80
N ALA A 27 5.35 -11.35 -2.12
CA ALA A 27 4.89 -12.70 -2.44
C ALA A 27 3.82 -12.75 -3.56
N LYS A 28 3.42 -11.60 -4.10
CA LYS A 28 2.34 -11.47 -5.10
C LYS A 28 1.00 -12.08 -4.65
N ARG A 29 0.73 -12.04 -3.35
CA ARG A 29 -0.54 -12.46 -2.74
C ARG A 29 -1.55 -11.32 -2.79
N TYR A 30 -1.88 -10.89 -4.00
CA TYR A 30 -2.62 -9.66 -4.24
C TYR A 30 -4.05 -9.67 -3.70
N GLU A 31 -4.75 -10.80 -3.72
CA GLU A 31 -6.10 -10.91 -3.17
C GLU A 31 -6.09 -10.72 -1.65
N GLU A 32 -5.12 -11.32 -0.96
CA GLU A 32 -4.96 -11.16 0.48
C GLU A 32 -4.54 -9.73 0.83
N TRP A 33 -3.65 -9.12 0.03
CA TRP A 33 -3.30 -7.72 0.16
C TRP A 33 -4.51 -6.81 -0.02
N ASN A 34 -5.32 -7.03 -1.06
CA ASN A 34 -6.51 -6.22 -1.34
C ASN A 34 -7.59 -6.38 -0.25
N ALA A 35 -7.64 -7.54 0.42
CA ALA A 35 -8.52 -7.77 1.56
C ALA A 35 -8.13 -6.98 2.83
N LEU A 36 -6.92 -6.41 2.88
CA LEU A 36 -6.51 -5.52 3.97
C LEU A 36 -7.15 -4.13 3.89
N PHE A 37 -7.75 -3.76 2.77
CA PHE A 37 -8.43 -2.48 2.59
C PHE A 37 -9.89 -2.51 3.03
N THR A 38 -10.39 -1.37 3.49
CA THR A 38 -11.85 -1.15 3.62
C THR A 38 -12.47 -1.00 2.22
N LEU A 39 -13.80 -1.12 2.14
CA LEU A 39 -14.51 -1.05 0.85
C LEU A 39 -14.35 0.30 0.14
N ASP A 40 -14.26 1.38 0.90
CA ASP A 40 -14.13 2.76 0.45
C ASP A 40 -12.70 3.26 0.39
N ALA A 41 -11.73 2.39 0.68
CA ALA A 41 -10.33 2.75 0.76
C ALA A 41 -9.71 3.06 -0.60
N ILE A 42 -8.70 3.91 -0.57
CA ILE A 42 -7.94 4.34 -1.73
C ILE A 42 -6.47 3.90 -1.63
N TYR A 43 -5.93 3.42 -2.73
CA TYR A 43 -4.51 3.28 -2.98
C TYR A 43 -4.05 4.47 -3.83
N TRP A 44 -3.18 5.31 -3.30
CA TRP A 44 -2.86 6.61 -3.86
C TRP A 44 -1.35 6.84 -4.01
N VAL A 45 -0.92 7.15 -5.22
CA VAL A 45 0.44 7.57 -5.55
C VAL A 45 0.36 8.98 -6.16
N PRO A 46 0.61 10.04 -5.37
CA PRO A 46 0.56 11.43 -5.83
C PRO A 46 1.57 11.73 -6.93
N LEU A 47 1.26 12.72 -7.78
CA LEU A 47 2.11 13.17 -8.89
C LEU A 47 3.09 14.26 -8.48
N VAL A 48 2.74 15.07 -7.47
CA VAL A 48 3.58 16.18 -6.99
C VAL A 48 3.76 16.10 -5.49
N PRO A 49 4.88 16.66 -4.97
CA PRO A 49 5.10 16.73 -3.52
C PRO A 49 3.94 17.47 -2.83
N ASP A 50 3.59 16.99 -1.64
CA ASP A 50 2.55 17.58 -0.78
C ASP A 50 1.18 17.76 -1.44
N GLN A 51 0.88 16.95 -2.46
CA GLN A 51 -0.41 16.97 -3.14
C GLN A 51 -1.56 16.82 -2.12
N PRO A 52 -2.51 17.79 -2.06
CA PRO A 52 -3.50 17.81 -0.99
C PRO A 52 -4.58 16.74 -1.11
N ASP A 53 -4.96 16.39 -2.35
CA ASP A 53 -5.96 15.35 -2.63
C ASP A 53 -5.75 14.73 -4.01
N GLY A 54 -6.40 13.58 -4.24
CA GLY A 54 -6.39 12.88 -5.53
C GLY A 54 -7.68 13.08 -6.35
N ILE A 55 -8.64 13.84 -5.85
CA ILE A 55 -9.92 14.09 -6.52
C ILE A 55 -9.79 15.25 -7.51
N ASN A 56 -9.20 16.36 -7.05
CA ASN A 56 -9.05 17.58 -7.82
C ASN A 56 -7.69 17.70 -8.52
N HIS A 57 -6.77 16.77 -8.25
CA HIS A 57 -5.40 16.78 -8.77
C HIS A 57 -5.07 15.45 -9.40
N THR A 58 -4.42 15.49 -10.56
CA THR A 58 -3.94 14.27 -11.24
C THR A 58 -2.91 13.55 -10.38
N SER A 59 -2.99 12.24 -10.32
CA SER A 59 -2.07 11.35 -9.61
C SER A 59 -1.46 10.34 -10.57
N HIS A 60 -0.34 9.71 -10.18
CA HIS A 60 0.14 8.53 -10.88
C HIS A 60 -0.87 7.40 -10.76
N LEU A 61 -1.35 7.17 -9.54
CA LEU A 61 -2.39 6.18 -9.24
C LEU A 61 -3.33 6.75 -8.19
N TYR A 62 -4.62 6.56 -8.39
CA TYR A 62 -5.68 6.86 -7.42
C TYR A 62 -6.76 5.81 -7.58
N GLU A 63 -6.61 4.71 -6.88
CA GLU A 63 -7.37 3.50 -7.15
C GLU A 63 -8.29 3.14 -5.99
N ASP A 64 -9.58 3.11 -6.28
CA ASP A 64 -10.60 2.51 -5.45
C ASP A 64 -10.57 0.96 -5.54
N LYS A 65 -11.51 0.30 -4.88
CA LYS A 65 -11.58 -1.16 -4.90
C LYS A 65 -11.73 -1.71 -6.33
N LEU A 66 -12.57 -1.10 -7.17
CA LEU A 66 -12.79 -1.58 -8.54
C LEU A 66 -11.49 -1.53 -9.36
N LEU A 67 -10.77 -0.43 -9.29
CA LEU A 67 -9.51 -0.28 -10.03
C LEU A 67 -8.43 -1.23 -9.53
N ARG A 68 -8.35 -1.46 -8.20
CA ARG A 68 -7.42 -2.46 -7.64
C ARG A 68 -7.77 -3.87 -8.11
N ASP A 69 -9.05 -4.24 -8.08
CA ASP A 69 -9.53 -5.55 -8.56
C ASP A 69 -9.18 -5.76 -10.04
N LEU A 70 -9.38 -4.75 -10.88
CA LEU A 70 -9.05 -4.79 -12.31
C LEU A 70 -7.54 -4.93 -12.54
N ARG A 71 -6.71 -4.21 -11.78
CA ARG A 71 -5.25 -4.34 -11.86
C ARG A 71 -4.81 -5.74 -11.46
N ILE A 72 -5.33 -6.29 -10.38
CA ILE A 72 -5.00 -7.65 -9.92
C ILE A 72 -5.38 -8.67 -11.00
N ALA A 73 -6.59 -8.57 -11.55
CA ALA A 73 -7.04 -9.46 -12.62
C ALA A 73 -6.10 -9.39 -13.84
N ARG A 74 -5.66 -8.20 -14.22
CA ARG A 74 -4.71 -8.00 -15.32
C ARG A 74 -3.34 -8.62 -15.03
N LEU A 75 -2.80 -8.41 -13.83
CA LEU A 75 -1.50 -8.98 -13.43
C LEU A 75 -1.51 -10.51 -13.42
N LYS A 76 -2.65 -11.13 -13.16
CA LYS A 76 -2.82 -12.60 -13.15
C LYS A 76 -3.15 -13.17 -14.54
N SER A 77 -3.48 -12.33 -15.50
CA SER A 77 -3.85 -12.79 -16.85
C SER A 77 -2.65 -13.38 -17.60
N PRO A 78 -2.80 -14.54 -18.22
CA PRO A 78 -1.77 -15.10 -19.12
C PRO A 78 -1.44 -14.19 -20.32
N ARG A 79 -2.35 -13.25 -20.63
CA ARG A 79 -2.20 -12.27 -21.72
C ARG A 79 -1.58 -10.94 -21.26
N ALA A 80 -1.09 -10.85 -20.03
CA ALA A 80 -0.37 -9.68 -19.54
C ALA A 80 1.05 -9.65 -20.16
N PHE A 81 1.17 -9.24 -21.41
CA PHE A 81 2.45 -9.21 -22.14
C PHE A 81 3.49 -8.32 -21.48
N SER A 82 3.07 -7.26 -20.80
CA SER A 82 3.95 -6.40 -20.02
C SER A 82 4.60 -7.11 -18.83
N GLN A 83 4.09 -8.28 -18.45
CA GLN A 83 4.62 -9.14 -17.37
C GLN A 83 5.31 -10.39 -17.94
N GLN A 84 5.87 -10.29 -19.14
CA GLN A 84 6.66 -11.36 -19.75
C GLN A 84 8.05 -10.84 -20.14
N PRO A 85 9.11 -11.25 -19.43
CA PRO A 85 9.10 -12.17 -18.29
C PRO A 85 8.42 -11.54 -17.05
N PRO A 86 7.95 -12.35 -16.07
CA PRO A 86 7.31 -11.84 -14.88
C PRO A 86 8.25 -10.95 -14.06
N SER A 87 7.74 -9.81 -13.59
CA SER A 87 8.45 -8.97 -12.63
C SER A 87 8.51 -9.64 -11.27
N ARG A 88 9.60 -9.41 -10.55
CA ARG A 88 9.75 -9.73 -9.13
C ARG A 88 10.02 -8.44 -8.37
N CYS A 89 9.53 -8.35 -7.16
CA CYS A 89 9.70 -7.14 -6.36
C CYS A 89 10.17 -7.45 -4.94
N HIS A 90 10.72 -6.44 -4.32
CA HIS A 90 11.27 -6.51 -2.99
C HIS A 90 11.13 -5.16 -2.29
N HIS A 91 10.53 -5.16 -1.10
CA HIS A 91 10.46 -4.00 -0.22
C HIS A 91 11.54 -4.08 0.86
N LEU A 92 12.27 -3.00 1.04
CA LEU A 92 13.11 -2.75 2.20
C LEU A 92 12.49 -1.60 2.98
N LEU A 93 12.03 -1.88 4.19
CA LEU A 93 11.36 -0.91 5.04
C LEU A 93 12.30 -0.43 6.15
N GLN A 94 12.25 0.87 6.42
CA GLN A 94 12.70 1.41 7.69
C GLN A 94 11.69 1.00 8.78
N THR A 95 12.09 1.07 10.04
CA THR A 95 11.17 0.81 11.15
C THR A 95 9.95 1.72 11.05
N PRO A 96 8.73 1.16 10.98
CA PRO A 96 7.50 1.96 10.92
C PRO A 96 7.36 2.86 12.14
N THR A 97 6.96 4.10 11.92
CA THR A 97 6.72 5.11 12.97
C THR A 97 5.25 5.44 13.05
N VAL A 98 4.66 5.34 14.22
CA VAL A 98 3.26 5.70 14.44
C VAL A 98 3.16 7.23 14.58
N GLU A 99 2.62 7.88 13.57
CA GLU A 99 2.42 9.35 13.51
C GLU A 99 1.19 9.79 14.30
N SER A 100 0.12 8.98 14.27
CA SER A 100 -1.12 9.27 14.98
C SER A 100 -1.70 7.99 15.55
N PHE A 101 -2.18 8.09 16.78
CA PHE A 101 -2.81 7.00 17.51
C PHE A 101 -4.03 7.52 18.26
N ASP A 102 -5.18 7.49 17.59
CA ASP A 102 -6.47 7.97 18.12
C ASP A 102 -7.45 6.80 18.25
N GLU A 103 -7.46 6.19 19.42
CA GLU A 103 -8.38 5.08 19.72
C GLU A 103 -9.83 5.53 19.74
N ALA A 104 -10.11 6.74 20.24
CA ALA A 104 -11.47 7.25 20.35
C ALA A 104 -12.10 7.45 18.99
N ALA A 105 -11.33 7.94 18.01
CA ALA A 105 -11.77 8.11 16.62
C ALA A 105 -11.54 6.85 15.77
N ASN A 106 -10.94 5.80 16.32
CA ASN A 106 -10.53 4.60 15.60
C ASN A 106 -9.71 4.94 14.34
N ARG A 107 -8.71 5.79 14.50
CA ARG A 107 -7.83 6.26 13.43
C ARG A 107 -6.38 6.19 13.85
N PHE A 108 -5.60 5.52 13.01
CA PHE A 108 -4.18 5.35 13.22
C PHE A 108 -3.44 5.70 11.92
N VAL A 109 -2.30 6.37 12.03
CA VAL A 109 -1.46 6.69 10.88
C VAL A 109 -0.05 6.21 11.16
N VAL A 110 0.48 5.41 10.23
CA VAL A 110 1.85 4.89 10.29
C VAL A 110 2.64 5.44 9.11
N ARG A 111 3.79 6.02 9.42
CA ARG A 111 4.76 6.52 8.45
C ARG A 111 5.92 5.54 8.34
N THR A 112 6.30 5.16 7.11
CA THR A 112 7.41 4.25 6.88
C THR A 112 8.19 4.68 5.64
N GLN A 113 9.48 4.95 5.78
CA GLN A 113 10.34 5.12 4.61
C GLN A 113 10.65 3.76 3.99
N PHE A 114 10.73 3.70 2.68
CA PHE A 114 10.93 2.46 1.96
C PHE A 114 11.85 2.61 0.76
N HIS A 115 12.49 1.49 0.41
CA HIS A 115 13.05 1.23 -0.90
C HIS A 115 12.31 0.05 -1.50
N TYR A 116 11.86 0.21 -2.73
CA TYR A 116 11.22 -0.82 -3.51
C TYR A 116 12.05 -1.09 -4.74
N THR A 117 12.38 -2.34 -4.97
CA THR A 117 13.11 -2.78 -6.15
C THR A 117 12.22 -3.73 -6.94
N GLU A 118 12.13 -3.50 -8.24
CA GLU A 118 11.47 -4.39 -9.20
C GLU A 118 12.48 -4.86 -10.22
N SER A 119 12.52 -6.16 -10.46
CA SER A 119 13.34 -6.76 -11.52
C SER A 119 12.46 -7.42 -12.56
N GLN A 120 12.75 -7.15 -13.83
CA GLN A 120 12.11 -7.80 -14.96
C GLN A 120 13.17 -8.15 -16.00
N GLY A 121 13.41 -9.45 -16.21
CA GLY A 121 14.57 -9.89 -17.01
C GLY A 121 15.87 -9.39 -16.40
N ASP A 122 16.66 -8.69 -17.18
CA ASP A 122 17.95 -8.09 -16.78
C ASP A 122 17.81 -6.66 -16.26
N GLU A 123 16.61 -6.11 -16.25
CA GLU A 123 16.38 -4.72 -15.82
C GLU A 123 15.97 -4.65 -14.36
N LEU A 124 16.51 -3.62 -13.67
CA LEU A 124 16.11 -3.25 -12.32
C LEU A 124 15.52 -1.84 -12.32
N GLN A 125 14.42 -1.67 -11.61
CA GLN A 125 13.81 -0.38 -11.34
C GLN A 125 13.72 -0.16 -9.84
N PHE A 126 13.94 1.08 -9.41
CA PHE A 126 13.91 1.47 -8.01
C PHE A 126 12.87 2.55 -7.81
N TYR A 127 12.07 2.39 -6.76
CA TYR A 127 11.19 3.41 -6.26
C TYR A 127 11.48 3.62 -4.78
N VAL A 128 11.73 4.85 -4.39
CA VAL A 128 12.01 5.21 -3.00
C VAL A 128 11.07 6.31 -2.55
N GLY A 129 10.70 6.26 -1.29
CA GLY A 129 9.80 7.27 -0.75
C GLY A 129 9.32 6.97 0.65
N THR A 130 8.12 7.43 0.94
CA THR A 130 7.48 7.27 2.24
C THR A 130 6.05 6.76 2.07
N PHE A 131 5.73 5.69 2.78
CA PHE A 131 4.36 5.23 2.95
C PHE A 131 3.67 5.96 4.09
N PHE A 132 2.41 6.31 3.87
CA PHE A 132 1.46 6.65 4.92
C PHE A 132 0.31 5.65 4.87
N HIS A 133 0.23 4.82 5.89
CA HIS A 133 -0.87 3.88 6.08
C HIS A 133 -1.85 4.48 7.07
N HIS A 134 -3.06 4.79 6.60
CA HIS A 134 -4.17 5.16 7.45
C HIS A 134 -4.96 3.90 7.77
N LEU A 135 -5.04 3.57 9.04
CA LEU A 135 -5.60 2.32 9.53
C LEU A 135 -6.79 2.57 10.44
N SER A 136 -7.71 1.63 10.45
CA SER A 136 -8.82 1.54 11.40
C SER A 136 -9.04 0.09 11.82
N LEU A 137 -9.61 -0.11 13.01
CA LEU A 137 -10.02 -1.43 13.47
C LEU A 137 -11.44 -1.70 12.99
N GLN A 138 -11.64 -2.77 12.22
CA GLN A 138 -12.95 -3.19 11.73
C GLN A 138 -13.14 -4.69 12.03
N ASP A 139 -14.20 -5.02 12.73
CA ASP A 139 -14.53 -6.40 13.11
C ASP A 139 -13.35 -7.13 13.79
N GLY A 140 -12.64 -6.42 14.66
CA GLY A 140 -11.49 -6.94 15.41
C GLY A 140 -10.20 -7.09 14.60
N ALA A 141 -10.14 -6.59 13.36
CA ALA A 141 -8.96 -6.62 12.53
C ALA A 141 -8.60 -5.23 12.00
N LEU A 142 -7.30 -4.94 11.92
CA LEU A 142 -6.81 -3.71 11.28
C LEU A 142 -7.09 -3.75 9.77
N ARG A 143 -7.55 -2.62 9.24
CA ARG A 143 -7.77 -2.40 7.80
C ARG A 143 -7.20 -1.05 7.38
N MET A 144 -6.72 -0.98 6.14
CA MET A 144 -6.32 0.28 5.51
C MET A 144 -7.55 1.05 5.03
N THR A 145 -7.68 2.29 5.43
CA THR A 145 -8.63 3.24 4.85
C THR A 145 -7.99 4.07 3.74
N LEU A 146 -6.66 4.20 3.78
CA LEU A 146 -5.85 4.82 2.74
C LEU A 146 -4.44 4.25 2.81
N LYS A 147 -3.87 3.88 1.65
CA LYS A 147 -2.43 3.73 1.48
C LYS A 147 -1.95 4.84 0.55
N ARG A 148 -1.18 5.79 1.09
CA ARG A 148 -0.54 6.85 0.31
C ARG A 148 0.94 6.54 0.14
N VAL A 149 1.40 6.57 -1.10
CA VAL A 149 2.79 6.29 -1.49
C VAL A 149 3.42 7.57 -2.03
N ASN A 150 4.15 8.29 -1.18
CA ASN A 150 4.86 9.49 -1.59
C ASN A 150 6.23 9.11 -2.14
N LEU A 151 6.37 9.09 -3.46
CA LEU A 151 7.65 8.86 -4.10
C LEU A 151 8.55 10.09 -3.95
N LEU A 152 9.84 9.87 -3.72
CA LEU A 152 10.84 10.93 -3.57
C LEU A 152 10.88 11.83 -4.82
N ASN A 153 10.79 11.22 -6.00
CA ASN A 153 10.82 11.88 -7.30
C ASN A 153 9.48 11.74 -8.04
N CYS A 154 8.37 11.95 -7.32
CA CYS A 154 7.02 11.77 -7.87
C CYS A 154 6.72 12.63 -9.11
N ASP A 155 7.35 13.78 -9.23
CA ASP A 155 7.21 14.73 -10.34
C ASP A 155 8.16 14.46 -11.52
N ALA A 156 8.99 13.43 -11.43
CA ALA A 156 9.84 13.01 -12.54
C ALA A 156 9.07 12.19 -13.58
N ALA A 157 9.65 12.04 -14.77
CA ALA A 157 9.15 11.11 -15.78
C ALA A 157 9.45 9.67 -15.34
N LEU A 158 8.54 9.08 -14.58
CA LEU A 158 8.66 7.72 -14.07
C LEU A 158 8.28 6.70 -15.15
N PRO A 159 8.94 5.54 -15.21
CA PRO A 159 8.44 4.41 -15.99
C PRO A 159 7.07 3.98 -15.49
N ALA A 160 6.30 3.27 -16.32
CA ALA A 160 4.97 2.80 -15.94
C ALA A 160 5.04 1.88 -14.72
N VAL A 161 4.35 2.24 -13.66
CA VAL A 161 4.23 1.43 -12.45
C VAL A 161 3.21 0.32 -12.72
N GLN A 162 3.68 -0.90 -12.87
CA GLN A 162 2.82 -2.04 -13.20
C GLN A 162 2.33 -2.79 -11.97
N LEU A 163 3.24 -3.06 -11.03
CA LEU A 163 2.94 -3.72 -9.77
C LEU A 163 2.45 -2.70 -8.72
N PHE A 164 2.01 -3.21 -7.59
CA PHE A 164 1.73 -2.37 -6.44
C PHE A 164 3.01 -2.12 -5.64
N ILE A 165 3.25 -0.87 -5.27
CA ILE A 165 4.37 -0.43 -4.44
C ILE A 165 3.94 -0.41 -2.98
#